data_cd8942d5898e891136a94ce2bff28a22
#
_entry.id   cd8942d5898e891136a94ce2bff28a22
#
_cell.length_a   1.000
_cell.length_b   1.000
_cell.length_c   1.000
_cell.angle_alpha   90.00
_cell.angle_beta   90.00
_cell.angle_gamma   90.00
#
_symmetry.space_group_name_H-M   'P 1'
#
loop_
_entity.id
_entity.type
_entity.pdbx_description
1 polymer ?
#
loop_
_entity_poly.entity_id
_entity_poly.type
_entity_poly.pdbx_seq_one_letter_code
_entity_poly.pdbx_strand_id
1 'polypeptide(L)'
;MPNQSEIREVNQIIARARIAQNEFENTGSQEKYDNAAQAVGWAIMEPKRNKELAELAVSTTGLGNVNDKITKNYRKTLGLLRDISDVKTYGIIDENIDRGITKIARAIGVIGAVVPSTNPI
;
A
#
# COMPACT_ATOMS: atom_id res chain seq x y z
N MET A 1 16.51 19.18 15.38
CA MET A 1 15.05 19.29 15.52
C MET A 1 14.48 19.64 14.16
N PRO A 2 13.35 19.08 13.72
CA PRO A 2 12.74 19.47 12.47
C PRO A 2 12.37 20.96 12.52
N ASN A 3 12.52 21.65 11.39
CA ASN A 3 12.16 23.05 11.36
C ASN A 3 10.64 23.24 11.24
N GLN A 4 10.14 24.43 11.53
CA GLN A 4 8.68 24.67 11.52
C GLN A 4 8.04 24.52 10.13
N SER A 5 8.80 24.72 9.04
CA SER A 5 8.30 24.54 7.68
C SER A 5 8.07 23.07 7.36
N GLU A 6 8.99 22.19 7.76
CA GLU A 6 8.87 20.74 7.60
C GLU A 6 7.67 20.18 8.36
N ILE A 7 7.48 20.65 9.60
CA ILE A 7 6.31 20.27 10.42
C ILE A 7 5.00 20.69 9.73
N ARG A 8 4.93 21.89 9.17
CA ARG A 8 3.75 22.35 8.43
C ARG A 8 3.47 21.51 7.21
N GLU A 9 4.50 21.19 6.43
CA GLU A 9 4.36 20.36 5.22
C GLU A 9 3.82 18.97 5.56
N VAL A 10 4.39 18.30 6.55
CA VAL A 10 3.91 17.01 7.03
C VAL A 10 2.46 17.09 7.51
N ASN A 11 2.10 18.11 8.29
CA ASN A 11 0.73 18.29 8.75
C ASN A 11 -0.26 18.52 7.60
N GLN A 12 0.12 19.24 6.55
CA GLN A 12 -0.71 19.42 5.36
C GLN A 12 -0.91 18.13 4.57
N ILE A 13 0.14 17.29 4.47
CA ILE A 13 0.06 15.97 3.83
C ILE A 13 -0.91 15.08 4.62
N ILE A 14 -0.76 15.03 5.94
CA ILE A 14 -1.64 14.23 6.81
C ILE A 14 -3.09 14.70 6.72
N ALA A 15 -3.33 16.02 6.72
CA ALA A 15 -4.68 16.55 6.63
C ALA A 15 -5.37 16.17 5.32
N ARG A 16 -4.68 16.29 4.18
CA ARG A 16 -5.20 15.85 2.86
C ARG A 16 -5.43 14.35 2.83
N ALA A 17 -4.49 13.56 3.36
CA ALA A 17 -4.63 12.11 3.41
C ALA A 17 -5.84 11.67 4.25
N ARG A 18 -6.15 12.35 5.36
CA ARG A 18 -7.33 12.07 6.18
C ARG A 18 -8.65 12.36 5.47
N ILE A 19 -8.71 13.44 4.70
CA ILE A 19 -9.89 13.75 3.89
C ILE A 19 -10.11 12.66 2.85
N ALA A 20 -9.08 12.33 2.07
CA ALA A 20 -9.15 11.28 1.06
C ALA A 20 -9.49 9.89 1.65
N GLN A 21 -8.93 9.57 2.80
CA GLN A 21 -9.21 8.30 3.50
C GLN A 21 -10.68 8.23 3.97
N ASN A 22 -11.23 9.32 4.49
CA ASN A 22 -12.65 9.36 4.89
C ASN A 22 -13.59 9.19 3.68
N GLU A 23 -13.29 9.82 2.56
CA GLU A 23 -14.06 9.64 1.31
C GLU A 23 -13.97 8.19 0.81
N PHE A 24 -12.77 7.62 0.85
CA PHE A 24 -12.52 6.24 0.42
C PHE A 24 -13.26 5.23 1.29
N GLU A 25 -13.29 5.44 2.62
CA GLU A 25 -13.97 4.59 3.58
C GLU A 25 -15.49 4.70 3.48
N ASN A 26 -16.04 5.92 3.38
CA ASN A 26 -17.48 6.15 3.29
C ASN A 26 -18.13 5.53 2.05
N THR A 27 -17.36 5.34 0.99
CA THR A 27 -17.79 4.69 -0.25
C THR A 27 -17.20 3.29 -0.40
N GLY A 28 -16.75 2.69 0.70
CA GLY A 28 -16.01 1.44 0.73
C GLY A 28 -16.88 0.23 0.40
N SER A 29 -16.24 -0.73 -0.25
CA SER A 29 -16.73 -2.10 -0.42
C SER A 29 -15.54 -3.05 -0.57
N GLN A 30 -15.74 -4.35 -0.40
CA GLN A 30 -14.68 -5.34 -0.64
C GLN A 30 -14.12 -5.19 -2.05
N GLU A 31 -14.99 -5.16 -3.06
CA GLU A 31 -14.59 -4.99 -4.47
C GLU A 31 -13.76 -3.72 -4.71
N LYS A 32 -14.16 -2.60 -4.11
CA LYS A 32 -13.42 -1.34 -4.26
C LYS A 32 -12.03 -1.42 -3.66
N TYR A 33 -11.88 -2.07 -2.51
CA TYR A 33 -10.59 -2.24 -1.86
C TYR A 33 -9.70 -3.22 -2.61
N ASP A 34 -10.26 -4.32 -3.11
CA ASP A 34 -9.54 -5.29 -3.94
C ASP A 34 -9.06 -4.65 -5.25
N ASN A 35 -9.92 -3.90 -5.93
CA ASN A 35 -9.56 -3.16 -7.14
C ASN A 35 -8.46 -2.12 -6.88
N ALA A 36 -8.51 -1.42 -5.75
CA ALA A 36 -7.47 -0.46 -5.37
C ALA A 36 -6.12 -1.16 -5.13
N ALA A 37 -6.12 -2.29 -4.42
CA ALA A 37 -4.90 -3.08 -4.18
C ALA A 37 -4.31 -3.60 -5.50
N GLN A 38 -5.15 -4.10 -6.41
CA GLN A 38 -4.72 -4.55 -7.74
C GLN A 38 -4.15 -3.41 -8.59
N ALA A 39 -4.80 -2.24 -8.58
CA ALA A 39 -4.33 -1.07 -9.31
C ALA A 39 -2.96 -0.58 -8.81
N VAL A 40 -2.75 -0.55 -7.50
CA VAL A 40 -1.45 -0.21 -6.91
C VAL A 40 -0.40 -1.26 -7.27
N GLY A 41 -0.73 -2.55 -7.17
CA GLY A 41 0.16 -3.63 -7.58
C GLY A 41 0.52 -3.55 -9.06
N TRP A 42 -0.44 -3.29 -9.93
CA TRP A 42 -0.19 -3.11 -11.37
C TRP A 42 0.71 -1.91 -11.65
N ALA A 43 0.57 -0.81 -10.91
CA ALA A 43 1.43 0.35 -11.04
C ALA A 43 2.92 0.05 -10.78
N ILE A 44 3.23 -1.00 -10.02
CA ILE A 44 4.60 -1.48 -9.79
C ILE A 44 5.00 -2.53 -10.84
N MET A 45 4.06 -3.40 -11.25
CA MET A 45 4.33 -4.57 -12.08
C MET A 45 4.31 -4.29 -13.59
N GLU A 46 3.67 -3.20 -14.03
CA GLU A 46 3.62 -2.81 -15.43
C GLU A 46 5.05 -2.73 -16.00
N PRO A 47 5.36 -3.44 -17.13
CA PRO A 47 6.75 -3.70 -17.52
C PRO A 47 7.62 -2.46 -17.68
N LYS A 48 7.09 -1.40 -18.31
CA LYS A 48 7.84 -0.15 -18.51
C LYS A 48 8.11 0.54 -17.19
N ARG A 49 7.09 0.69 -16.36
CA ARG A 49 7.20 1.33 -15.04
C ARG A 49 8.09 0.54 -14.09
N ASN A 50 7.97 -0.79 -14.07
CA ASN A 50 8.83 -1.63 -13.25
C ASN A 50 10.31 -1.44 -13.61
N LYS A 51 10.62 -1.34 -14.91
CA LYS A 51 11.98 -1.05 -15.37
C LYS A 51 12.45 0.34 -14.92
N GLU A 52 11.65 1.37 -15.12
CA GLU A 52 11.95 2.75 -14.68
C GLU A 52 12.21 2.83 -13.17
N LEU A 53 11.35 2.17 -12.36
CA LEU A 53 11.51 2.11 -10.91
C LEU A 53 12.79 1.37 -10.49
N ALA A 54 13.11 0.27 -11.17
CA ALA A 54 14.33 -0.50 -10.89
C ALA A 54 15.60 0.29 -11.25
N GLU A 55 15.61 0.98 -12.40
CA GLU A 55 16.71 1.87 -12.82
C GLU A 55 16.89 3.04 -11.84
N LEU A 56 15.80 3.69 -11.44
CA LEU A 56 15.83 4.76 -10.44
C LEU A 56 16.37 4.26 -9.10
N ALA A 57 15.92 3.11 -8.63
CA ALA A 57 16.37 2.53 -7.36
C ALA A 57 17.87 2.24 -7.37
N VAL A 58 18.41 1.67 -8.45
CA VAL A 58 19.86 1.39 -8.56
C VAL A 58 20.67 2.68 -8.66
N SER A 59 20.24 3.63 -9.49
CA SER A 59 20.97 4.88 -9.70
C SER A 59 21.03 5.77 -8.46
N THR A 60 19.96 5.79 -7.66
CA THR A 60 19.88 6.65 -6.46
C THR A 60 20.49 6.01 -5.22
N THR A 61 20.44 4.68 -5.10
CA THR A 61 20.95 3.97 -3.90
C THR A 61 22.33 3.36 -4.08
N GLY A 62 22.76 3.10 -5.33
CA GLY A 62 23.96 2.32 -5.63
C GLY A 62 23.88 0.85 -5.25
N LEU A 63 22.69 0.33 -4.94
CA LEU A 63 22.50 -1.03 -4.39
C LEU A 63 21.80 -1.96 -5.38
N GLY A 64 22.39 -3.15 -5.56
CA GLY A 64 21.86 -4.22 -6.40
C GLY A 64 22.03 -3.94 -7.90
N ASN A 65 21.28 -4.66 -8.74
CA ASN A 65 21.26 -4.46 -10.18
C ASN A 65 19.81 -4.36 -10.71
N VAL A 66 19.65 -3.79 -11.88
CA VAL A 66 18.35 -3.49 -12.48
C VAL A 66 17.52 -4.75 -12.72
N ASN A 67 18.12 -5.81 -13.28
CA ASN A 67 17.40 -7.03 -13.65
C ASN A 67 16.84 -7.77 -12.42
N ASP A 68 17.63 -7.86 -11.34
CA ASP A 68 17.17 -8.48 -10.10
C ASP A 68 16.06 -7.65 -9.44
N LYS A 69 16.15 -6.31 -9.51
CA LYS A 69 15.09 -5.44 -8.99
C LYS A 69 13.79 -5.56 -9.81
N ILE A 70 13.86 -5.64 -11.14
CA ILE A 70 12.68 -5.90 -11.99
C ILE A 70 12.02 -7.22 -11.59
N THR A 71 12.81 -8.28 -11.48
CA THR A 71 12.32 -9.60 -11.07
C THR A 71 11.73 -9.58 -9.66
N LYS A 72 12.41 -8.95 -8.72
CA LYS A 72 11.94 -8.81 -7.33
C LYS A 72 10.61 -8.05 -7.27
N ASN A 73 10.53 -6.88 -7.89
CA ASN A 73 9.34 -6.04 -7.88
C ASN A 73 8.12 -6.81 -8.40
N TYR A 74 8.28 -7.48 -9.54
CA TYR A 74 7.21 -8.29 -10.13
C TYR A 74 6.79 -9.45 -9.22
N ARG A 75 7.74 -10.30 -8.82
CA ARG A 75 7.45 -11.53 -8.06
C ARG A 75 6.90 -11.25 -6.66
N LYS A 76 7.44 -10.25 -5.96
CA LYS A 76 6.99 -9.91 -4.61
C LYS A 76 5.59 -9.28 -4.63
N THR A 77 5.34 -8.38 -5.57
CA THR A 77 4.02 -7.76 -5.71
C THR A 77 2.97 -8.78 -6.14
N LEU A 78 3.26 -9.63 -7.13
CA LEU A 78 2.34 -10.70 -7.55
C LEU A 78 2.07 -11.69 -6.42
N GLY A 79 3.10 -12.08 -5.67
CA GLY A 79 2.96 -12.97 -4.53
C GLY A 79 2.06 -12.37 -3.44
N LEU A 80 2.25 -11.11 -3.10
CA LEU A 80 1.40 -10.42 -2.15
C LEU A 80 -0.07 -10.34 -2.62
N LEU A 81 -0.31 -9.93 -3.87
CA LEU A 81 -1.67 -9.85 -4.42
C LEU A 81 -2.37 -11.21 -4.40
N ARG A 82 -1.66 -12.29 -4.74
CA ARG A 82 -2.18 -13.65 -4.64
C ARG A 82 -2.54 -14.00 -3.19
N ASP A 83 -1.66 -13.71 -2.24
CA ASP A 83 -1.83 -14.10 -0.85
C ASP A 83 -2.97 -13.33 -0.15
N ILE A 84 -3.35 -12.15 -0.66
CA ILE A 84 -4.47 -11.34 -0.13
C ILE A 84 -5.76 -11.46 -0.94
N SER A 85 -5.77 -12.19 -2.07
CA SER A 85 -6.91 -12.22 -3.01
C SER A 85 -8.24 -12.66 -2.39
N ASP A 86 -8.18 -13.59 -1.43
CA ASP A 86 -9.38 -14.15 -0.76
C ASP A 86 -9.60 -13.58 0.64
N VAL A 87 -8.83 -12.58 1.03
CA VAL A 87 -8.91 -11.99 2.38
C VAL A 87 -10.06 -11.00 2.46
N LYS A 88 -11.00 -11.24 3.36
CA LYS A 88 -12.05 -10.28 3.66
C LYS A 88 -11.47 -9.09 4.44
N THR A 89 -11.57 -7.90 3.87
CA THR A 89 -11.03 -6.66 4.42
C THR A 89 -12.09 -5.61 4.75
N TYR A 90 -13.38 -5.95 4.52
CA TYR A 90 -14.49 -5.03 4.73
C TYR A 90 -15.71 -5.74 5.31
N GLY A 91 -16.36 -5.13 6.29
CA GLY A 91 -17.59 -5.63 6.89
C GLY A 91 -17.38 -6.84 7.81
N ILE A 92 -18.41 -7.66 7.96
CA ILE A 92 -18.36 -8.85 8.82
C ILE A 92 -17.46 -9.90 8.18
N ILE A 93 -16.39 -10.28 8.88
CA ILE A 93 -15.40 -11.28 8.43
C ILE A 93 -15.56 -12.64 9.09
N ASP A 94 -16.16 -12.68 10.27
CA ASP A 94 -16.41 -13.90 11.02
C ASP A 94 -17.55 -13.67 12.03
N GLU A 95 -18.40 -14.69 12.26
CA GLU A 95 -19.49 -14.62 13.22
C GLU A 95 -19.59 -15.94 13.99
N ASN A 96 -19.46 -15.86 15.31
CA ASN A 96 -19.65 -16.98 16.22
C ASN A 96 -20.94 -16.79 17.01
N ILE A 97 -22.02 -17.42 16.54
CA ILE A 97 -23.37 -17.31 17.12
C ILE A 97 -23.38 -17.84 18.55
N ASP A 98 -22.73 -18.97 18.82
CA ASP A 98 -22.71 -19.61 20.14
C ASP A 98 -22.09 -18.75 21.23
N ARG A 99 -21.12 -17.95 20.85
CA ARG A 99 -20.38 -17.03 21.74
C ARG A 99 -20.90 -15.59 21.68
N GLY A 100 -21.81 -15.28 20.75
CA GLY A 100 -22.28 -13.92 20.52
C GLY A 100 -21.17 -12.95 20.05
N ILE A 101 -20.16 -13.44 19.31
CA ILE A 101 -19.01 -12.65 18.86
C ILE A 101 -19.09 -12.46 17.35
N THR A 102 -19.07 -11.20 16.91
CA THR A 102 -18.95 -10.83 15.50
C THR A 102 -17.64 -10.08 15.29
N LYS A 103 -16.80 -10.53 14.33
CA LYS A 103 -15.58 -9.83 13.91
C LYS A 103 -15.88 -8.97 12.69
N ILE A 104 -15.54 -7.71 12.76
CA ILE A 104 -15.77 -6.74 11.70
C ILE A 104 -14.44 -6.14 11.25
N ALA A 105 -14.13 -6.24 9.95
CA ALA A 105 -12.99 -5.54 9.37
C ALA A 105 -13.33 -4.06 9.15
N ARG A 106 -12.44 -3.19 9.58
CA ARG A 106 -12.53 -1.74 9.40
C ARG A 106 -11.21 -1.17 8.92
N ALA A 107 -11.27 -0.02 8.26
CA ALA A 107 -10.08 0.74 7.90
C ALA A 107 -9.29 1.14 9.16
N ILE A 108 -7.97 1.05 9.09
CA ILE A 108 -7.06 1.52 10.14
C ILE A 108 -6.95 3.05 10.11
N GLY A 109 -7.11 3.65 8.93
CA GLY A 109 -6.95 5.07 8.68
C GLY A 109 -5.68 5.38 7.87
N VAL A 110 -5.15 6.57 8.04
CA VAL A 110 -3.92 7.01 7.37
C VAL A 110 -2.70 6.36 8.01
N ILE A 111 -1.87 5.73 7.20
CA ILE A 111 -0.64 5.05 7.63
C ILE A 111 0.57 5.86 7.16
N GLY A 112 1.48 6.14 8.09
CA GLY A 112 2.82 6.64 7.78
C GLY A 112 3.80 5.48 7.61
N ALA A 113 4.53 5.45 6.50
CA ALA A 113 5.54 4.42 6.24
C ALA A 113 6.91 5.03 6.01
N VAL A 114 7.93 4.47 6.66
CA VAL A 114 9.33 4.82 6.40
C VAL A 114 9.94 3.71 5.53
N VAL A 115 10.31 4.07 4.31
CA VAL A 115 10.84 3.13 3.31
C VAL A 115 12.37 3.17 3.36
N PRO A 116 13.05 2.02 3.55
CA PRO A 116 14.51 1.97 3.59
C PRO A 116 15.13 2.07 2.20
N SER A 117 16.34 2.62 2.10
CA SER A 117 17.09 2.70 0.83
C SER A 117 17.44 1.34 0.21
N THR A 118 17.52 0.30 1.03
CA THR A 118 17.79 -1.08 0.56
C THR A 118 16.63 -1.68 -0.24
N ASN A 119 15.41 -1.27 0.05
CA ASN A 119 14.18 -1.72 -0.63
C ASN A 119 13.26 -0.50 -0.82
N PRO A 120 13.57 0.40 -1.74
CA PRO A 120 12.82 1.64 -1.95
C PRO A 120 11.47 1.43 -2.68
N ILE A 121 11.19 0.18 -3.10
CA ILE A 121 9.98 -0.25 -3.81
C ILE A 121 9.45 -1.52 -3.18
#